data_fe2b0d1aa9bfe5f5433479a9efa346f9
#
_entry.id   fe2b0d1aa9bfe5f5433479a9efa346f9
#
_cell.length_a   1.000
_cell.length_b   1.000
_cell.length_c   1.000
_cell.angle_alpha   90.00
_cell.angle_beta   90.00
_cell.angle_gamma   90.00
#
_symmetry.space_group_name_H-M   'P 1'
#
loop_
_entity.id
_entity.type
_entity.pdbx_description
1 polymer ?
#
loop_
_entity_poly.entity_id
_entity_poly.type
_entity_poly.pdbx_seq_one_letter_code
_entity_poly.pdbx_strand_id
1 'polypeptide(L)'
;SYRVRKAGYKLCLDPSVYSSRYTRSTFVKLVKQKYLNGFWIGRTMGINPHCFSVYHFVPFVFVLGILLTSILAVCGHPTLAVLMWSAYVLLILACTVTELIKSDFSIAKLLLPFVFLLLHVSYGVGTLVGLIDMPFWVKKVKKA
;
A
#
# COMPACT_ATOMS: atom_id res chain seq x y z
N SER A 1 -18.01 2.30 -3.69
CA SER A 1 -18.39 2.59 -5.10
C SER A 1 -18.64 1.34 -5.94
N TYR A 2 -17.88 0.24 -5.83
CA TYR A 2 -18.06 -1.00 -6.61
C TYR A 2 -19.47 -1.60 -6.46
N ARG A 3 -19.96 -1.80 -5.22
CA ARG A 3 -21.28 -2.37 -4.93
C ARG A 3 -22.42 -1.53 -5.52
N VAL A 4 -22.30 -0.21 -5.46
CA VAL A 4 -23.28 0.73 -6.02
C VAL A 4 -23.36 0.59 -7.54
N ARG A 5 -22.21 0.52 -8.23
CA ARG A 5 -22.16 0.29 -9.69
C ARG A 5 -22.71 -1.09 -10.06
N LYS A 6 -22.38 -2.13 -9.29
CA LYS A 6 -22.87 -3.49 -9.50
C LYS A 6 -24.40 -3.58 -9.35
N ALA A 7 -24.99 -2.74 -8.52
CA ALA A 7 -26.45 -2.61 -8.35
C ALA A 7 -27.11 -1.76 -9.47
N GLY A 8 -26.37 -1.36 -10.51
CA GLY A 8 -26.90 -0.60 -11.65
C GLY A 8 -26.94 0.93 -11.46
N TYR A 9 -26.51 1.44 -10.30
CA TYR A 9 -26.50 2.89 -10.06
C TYR A 9 -25.29 3.57 -10.70
N LYS A 10 -25.48 4.79 -11.17
CA LYS A 10 -24.41 5.66 -11.63
C LYS A 10 -23.84 6.45 -10.46
N LEU A 11 -22.53 6.68 -10.49
CA LEU A 11 -21.83 7.56 -9.54
C LEU A 11 -21.61 8.91 -10.24
N CYS A 12 -22.07 9.99 -9.62
CA CYS A 12 -21.82 11.35 -10.05
C CYS A 12 -20.84 12.02 -9.09
N LEU A 13 -19.90 12.78 -9.63
CA LEU A 13 -19.04 13.69 -8.88
C LEU A 13 -19.56 15.10 -9.12
N ASP A 14 -19.99 15.77 -8.05
CA ASP A 14 -20.40 17.17 -8.09
C ASP A 14 -19.26 18.05 -7.58
N PRO A 15 -18.64 18.90 -8.46
CA PRO A 15 -17.54 19.76 -8.06
C PRO A 15 -17.94 20.87 -7.09
N SER A 16 -19.24 21.16 -6.94
CA SER A 16 -19.75 22.17 -6.00
C SER A 16 -19.77 21.71 -4.54
N VAL A 17 -19.69 20.38 -4.33
CA VAL A 17 -19.71 19.79 -2.98
C VAL A 17 -18.30 19.67 -2.43
N TYR A 18 -17.97 20.47 -1.44
CA TYR A 18 -16.69 20.46 -0.75
C TYR A 18 -16.78 19.66 0.56
N SER A 19 -15.80 18.79 0.79
CA SER A 19 -15.63 18.12 2.08
C SER A 19 -14.22 18.35 2.61
N SER A 20 -14.11 18.76 3.87
CA SER A 20 -12.83 18.89 4.57
C SER A 20 -12.48 17.58 5.25
N ARG A 21 -11.25 17.12 5.08
CA ARG A 21 -10.75 15.93 5.78
C ARG A 21 -9.48 16.28 6.55
N TYR A 22 -9.51 16.04 7.85
CA TYR A 22 -8.30 16.16 8.66
C TYR A 22 -7.31 15.05 8.31
N THR A 23 -6.09 15.43 7.96
CA THR A 23 -4.98 14.51 7.78
C THR A 23 -4.47 13.99 9.12
N ARG A 24 -3.74 12.89 9.11
CA ARG A 24 -3.15 12.35 10.34
C ARG A 24 -2.06 13.29 10.86
N SER A 25 -2.18 13.71 12.11
CA SER A 25 -1.29 14.69 12.75
C SER A 25 0.06 14.12 13.18
N THR A 26 0.21 12.78 13.22
CA THR A 26 1.45 12.14 13.64
C THR A 26 1.86 11.05 12.65
N PHE A 27 3.18 10.87 12.51
CA PHE A 27 3.76 9.87 11.63
C PHE A 27 3.31 8.43 12.00
N VAL A 28 3.26 8.12 13.30
CA VAL A 28 2.79 6.81 13.80
C VAL A 28 1.34 6.53 13.36
N LYS A 29 0.47 7.54 13.45
CA LYS A 29 -0.93 7.40 12.99
C LYS A 29 -1.02 7.17 11.48
N LEU A 30 -0.12 7.78 10.70
CA LEU A 30 -0.03 7.58 9.25
C LEU A 30 0.39 6.14 8.90
N VAL A 31 1.44 5.64 9.55
CA VAL A 31 1.93 4.25 9.39
C VAL A 31 0.83 3.25 9.75
N LYS A 32 0.19 3.42 10.91
CA LYS A 32 -0.94 2.59 11.34
C LYS A 32 -2.10 2.61 10.34
N GLN A 33 -2.41 3.77 9.78
CA GLN A 33 -3.44 3.88 8.74
C GLN A 33 -3.08 3.09 7.48
N LYS A 34 -1.81 3.15 7.03
CA LYS A 34 -1.36 2.39 5.86
C LYS A 34 -1.40 0.88 6.11
N TYR A 35 -0.98 0.43 7.29
CA TYR A 35 -1.13 -0.96 7.69
C TYR A 35 -2.59 -1.42 7.63
N LEU A 36 -3.51 -0.66 8.25
CA LEU A 36 -4.93 -0.99 8.25
C LEU A 36 -5.53 -0.98 6.84
N ASN A 37 -5.10 -0.07 5.97
CA ASN A 37 -5.55 -0.06 4.57
C ASN A 37 -5.18 -1.37 3.86
N GLY A 38 -3.92 -1.81 3.99
CA GLY A 38 -3.49 -3.10 3.46
C GLY A 38 -4.25 -4.28 4.06
N PHE A 39 -4.39 -4.30 5.38
CA PHE A 39 -5.10 -5.34 6.12
C PHE A 39 -6.55 -5.53 5.63
N TRP A 40 -7.28 -4.44 5.46
CA TRP A 40 -8.66 -4.51 4.96
C TRP A 40 -8.73 -4.93 3.49
N ILE A 41 -7.75 -4.58 2.67
CA ILE A 41 -7.66 -5.09 1.29
C ILE A 41 -7.49 -6.60 1.30
N GLY A 42 -6.53 -7.12 2.07
CA GLY A 42 -6.32 -8.57 2.21
C GLY A 42 -7.58 -9.30 2.65
N ARG A 43 -8.24 -8.84 3.70
CA ARG A 43 -9.49 -9.41 4.20
C ARG A 43 -10.62 -9.41 3.17
N THR A 44 -10.82 -8.27 2.51
CA THR A 44 -11.97 -8.07 1.60
C THR A 44 -11.85 -8.87 0.31
N MET A 45 -10.64 -9.33 -0.06
CA MET A 45 -10.42 -10.20 -1.21
C MET A 45 -11.30 -11.46 -1.20
N GLY A 46 -11.56 -12.04 -0.04
CA GLY A 46 -12.39 -13.24 0.08
C GLY A 46 -13.89 -13.02 -0.18
N ILE A 47 -14.34 -11.76 -0.20
CA ILE A 47 -15.74 -11.41 -0.44
C ILE A 47 -15.95 -10.74 -1.81
N ASN A 48 -15.09 -9.79 -2.16
CA ASN A 48 -15.21 -8.99 -3.39
C ASN A 48 -13.84 -8.78 -4.06
N PRO A 49 -13.25 -9.80 -4.71
CA PRO A 49 -11.92 -9.67 -5.33
C PRO A 49 -11.89 -8.62 -6.46
N HIS A 50 -12.99 -8.45 -7.18
CA HIS A 50 -13.08 -7.52 -8.31
C HIS A 50 -13.20 -6.03 -7.94
N CYS A 51 -13.26 -5.68 -6.65
CA CYS A 51 -13.35 -4.27 -6.24
C CYS A 51 -11.99 -3.57 -6.16
N PHE A 52 -10.89 -4.29 -6.31
CA PHE A 52 -9.53 -3.78 -6.21
C PHE A 52 -8.83 -3.75 -7.56
N SER A 53 -8.03 -2.72 -7.78
CA SER A 53 -7.12 -2.63 -8.91
C SER A 53 -5.77 -3.25 -8.54
N VAL A 54 -5.03 -3.74 -9.55
CA VAL A 54 -3.74 -4.44 -9.39
C VAL A 54 -2.72 -3.62 -8.59
N TYR A 55 -2.71 -2.29 -8.77
CA TYR A 55 -1.78 -1.42 -8.05
C TYR A 55 -1.93 -1.42 -6.53
N HIS A 56 -3.07 -1.85 -5.98
CA HIS A 56 -3.24 -2.02 -4.54
C HIS A 56 -2.37 -3.15 -3.96
N PHE A 57 -1.91 -4.07 -4.82
CA PHE A 57 -1.07 -5.19 -4.43
C PHE A 57 0.42 -4.92 -4.60
N VAL A 58 0.82 -3.81 -5.24
CA VAL A 58 2.23 -3.45 -5.41
C VAL A 58 3.02 -3.47 -4.10
N PRO A 59 2.54 -2.86 -3.00
CA PRO A 59 3.26 -2.93 -1.72
C PRO A 59 3.33 -4.34 -1.13
N PHE A 60 2.33 -5.18 -1.38
CA PHE A 60 2.33 -6.58 -0.96
C PHE A 60 3.37 -7.40 -1.73
N VAL A 61 3.40 -7.27 -3.07
CA VAL A 61 4.41 -7.92 -3.91
C VAL A 61 5.82 -7.46 -3.54
N PHE A 62 5.99 -6.19 -3.19
CA PHE A 62 7.26 -5.66 -2.71
C PHE A 62 7.72 -6.34 -1.40
N VAL A 63 6.82 -6.53 -0.42
CA VAL A 63 7.14 -7.24 0.82
C VAL A 63 7.49 -8.71 0.56
N LEU A 64 6.74 -9.39 -0.32
CA LEU A 64 7.09 -10.76 -0.74
C LEU A 64 8.44 -10.80 -1.44
N GLY A 65 8.74 -9.82 -2.28
CA GLY A 65 10.05 -9.66 -2.92
C GLY A 65 11.18 -9.52 -1.90
N ILE A 66 10.99 -8.69 -0.87
CA ILE A 66 11.97 -8.54 0.23
C ILE A 66 12.21 -9.90 0.90
N LEU A 67 11.14 -10.61 1.28
CA LEU A 67 11.26 -11.89 1.97
C LEU A 67 11.99 -12.92 1.10
N LEU A 68 11.56 -13.09 -0.15
CA LEU A 68 12.13 -14.07 -1.08
C LEU A 68 13.60 -13.76 -1.39
N THR A 69 13.91 -12.52 -1.74
CA THR A 69 15.28 -12.13 -2.08
C THR A 69 16.22 -12.18 -0.87
N SER A 70 15.70 -11.92 0.34
CA SER A 70 16.47 -12.07 1.57
C SER A 70 16.82 -13.55 1.84
N ILE A 71 15.87 -14.46 1.65
CA ILE A 71 16.11 -15.91 1.78
C ILE A 71 17.15 -16.36 0.75
N LEU A 72 17.03 -15.95 -0.51
CA LEU A 72 17.97 -16.29 -1.57
C LEU A 72 19.37 -15.73 -1.29
N ALA A 73 19.47 -14.53 -0.73
CA ALA A 73 20.75 -13.92 -0.37
C ALA A 73 21.45 -14.73 0.75
N VAL A 74 20.71 -15.20 1.76
CA VAL A 74 21.24 -16.08 2.81
C VAL A 74 21.70 -17.43 2.23
N CYS A 75 21.03 -17.93 1.19
CA CYS A 75 21.42 -19.15 0.47
C CYS A 75 22.60 -18.94 -0.50
N GLY A 76 23.26 -17.79 -0.50
CA GLY A 76 24.43 -17.50 -1.34
C GLY A 76 24.10 -16.89 -2.72
N HIS A 77 22.87 -16.49 -2.97
CA HIS A 77 22.41 -15.87 -4.22
C HIS A 77 21.91 -14.42 -4.02
N PRO A 78 22.79 -13.44 -3.71
CA PRO A 78 22.37 -12.08 -3.37
C PRO A 78 21.97 -11.22 -4.59
N THR A 79 22.23 -11.68 -5.81
CA THR A 79 22.05 -10.88 -7.04
C THR A 79 20.63 -10.31 -7.18
N LEU A 80 19.60 -11.11 -6.92
CA LEU A 80 18.21 -10.67 -7.00
C LEU A 80 17.87 -9.62 -5.94
N ALA A 81 18.43 -9.75 -4.73
CA ALA A 81 18.27 -8.75 -3.68
C ALA A 81 18.89 -7.41 -4.09
N VAL A 82 20.12 -7.44 -4.62
CA VAL A 82 20.81 -6.23 -5.11
C VAL A 82 20.00 -5.56 -6.22
N LEU A 83 19.54 -6.32 -7.22
CA LEU A 83 18.74 -5.79 -8.32
C LEU A 83 17.43 -5.16 -7.84
N MET A 84 16.71 -5.83 -6.96
CA MET A 84 15.43 -5.33 -6.40
C MET A 84 15.65 -4.03 -5.62
N TRP A 85 16.63 -4.00 -4.73
CA TRP A 85 16.92 -2.80 -3.93
C TRP A 85 17.43 -1.65 -4.78
N SER A 86 18.28 -1.92 -5.78
CA SER A 86 18.76 -0.89 -6.73
C SER A 86 17.62 -0.27 -7.51
N ALA A 87 16.72 -1.09 -8.07
CA ALA A 87 15.52 -0.61 -8.77
C ALA A 87 14.60 0.23 -7.87
N TYR A 88 14.41 -0.23 -6.64
CA TYR A 88 13.56 0.48 -5.66
C TYR A 88 14.18 1.82 -5.26
N VAL A 89 15.48 1.87 -4.98
CA VAL A 89 16.19 3.11 -4.64
C VAL A 89 16.13 4.10 -5.79
N LEU A 90 16.39 3.66 -7.04
CA LEU A 90 16.29 4.51 -8.22
C LEU A 90 14.88 5.12 -8.37
N LEU A 91 13.83 4.31 -8.19
CA LEU A 91 12.45 4.77 -8.27
C LEU A 91 12.16 5.84 -7.20
N ILE A 92 12.54 5.58 -5.95
CA ILE A 92 12.30 6.52 -4.85
C ILE A 92 13.08 7.82 -5.03
N LEU A 93 14.35 7.74 -5.49
CA LEU A 93 15.15 8.92 -5.78
C LEU A 93 14.52 9.73 -6.91
N ALA A 94 14.07 9.09 -7.99
CA ALA A 94 13.37 9.78 -9.06
C ALA A 94 12.09 10.49 -8.57
N CYS A 95 11.28 9.83 -7.74
CA CYS A 95 10.09 10.44 -7.13
C CYS A 95 10.47 11.61 -6.21
N THR A 96 11.52 11.48 -5.41
CA THR A 96 11.97 12.52 -4.49
C THR A 96 12.49 13.74 -5.25
N VAL A 97 13.30 13.52 -6.28
CA VAL A 97 13.84 14.59 -7.14
C VAL A 97 12.71 15.33 -7.87
N THR A 98 11.74 14.61 -8.43
CA THR A 98 10.58 15.23 -9.10
C THR A 98 9.76 16.10 -8.14
N GLU A 99 9.62 15.68 -6.88
CA GLU A 99 8.92 16.46 -5.86
C GLU A 99 9.71 17.68 -5.40
N LEU A 100 11.05 17.59 -5.34
CA LEU A 100 11.94 18.73 -5.04
C LEU A 100 11.92 19.79 -6.15
N ILE A 101 11.80 19.36 -7.41
CA ILE A 101 11.74 20.30 -8.56
C ILE A 101 10.38 21.00 -8.66
N LYS A 102 9.27 20.31 -8.35
CA LYS A 102 7.92 20.82 -8.52
C LYS A 102 7.44 21.77 -7.43
N SER A 103 8.07 21.77 -6.29
CA SER A 103 7.61 22.53 -5.13
C SER A 103 8.79 23.08 -4.33
N ASP A 104 8.56 24.10 -3.51
CA ASP A 104 9.59 24.78 -2.72
C ASP A 104 10.43 23.77 -1.91
N PHE A 105 11.74 24.03 -1.84
CA PHE A 105 12.68 23.19 -1.10
C PHE A 105 12.33 23.19 0.39
N SER A 106 12.21 21.99 0.96
CA SER A 106 12.07 21.80 2.40
C SER A 106 12.92 20.62 2.84
N ILE A 107 13.63 20.74 3.95
CA ILE A 107 14.43 19.68 4.57
C ILE A 107 13.58 18.44 4.84
N ALA A 108 12.30 18.62 5.20
CA ALA A 108 11.36 17.51 5.41
C ALA A 108 11.22 16.60 4.17
N LYS A 109 11.44 17.10 2.95
CA LYS A 109 11.37 16.31 1.71
C LYS A 109 12.53 15.32 1.58
N LEU A 110 13.66 15.55 2.22
CA LEU A 110 14.77 14.60 2.26
C LEU A 110 14.40 13.33 3.04
N LEU A 111 13.38 13.38 3.89
CA LEU A 111 12.86 12.20 4.59
C LEU A 111 11.89 11.37 3.73
N LEU A 112 11.47 11.85 2.55
CA LEU A 112 10.53 11.14 1.68
C LEU A 112 10.95 9.69 1.35
N PRO A 113 12.21 9.38 1.03
CA PRO A 113 12.64 8.01 0.77
C PRO A 113 12.32 7.05 1.92
N PHE A 114 12.61 7.47 3.15
CA PHE A 114 12.34 6.67 4.36
C PHE A 114 10.84 6.53 4.62
N VAL A 115 10.10 7.62 4.44
CA VAL A 115 8.64 7.63 4.61
C VAL A 115 8.00 6.68 3.60
N PHE A 116 8.38 6.75 2.32
CA PHE A 116 7.85 5.86 1.28
C PHE A 116 8.15 4.39 1.58
N LEU A 117 9.39 4.06 1.95
CA LEU A 117 9.76 2.69 2.31
C LEU A 117 8.89 2.18 3.47
N LEU A 118 8.79 2.95 4.54
CA LEU A 118 8.02 2.54 5.72
C LEU A 118 6.52 2.38 5.41
N LEU A 119 5.96 3.26 4.57
CA LEU A 119 4.56 3.17 4.17
C LEU A 119 4.31 1.97 3.24
N HIS A 120 5.22 1.66 2.30
CA HIS A 120 5.12 0.48 1.45
C HIS A 120 5.20 -0.81 2.26
N VAL A 121 6.19 -0.91 3.16
CA VAL A 121 6.34 -2.10 4.02
C VAL A 121 5.13 -2.26 4.93
N SER A 122 4.68 -1.19 5.60
CA SER A 122 3.51 -1.24 6.50
C SER A 122 2.24 -1.70 5.78
N TYR A 123 2.00 -1.17 4.58
CA TYR A 123 0.85 -1.54 3.77
C TYR A 123 0.95 -3.00 3.29
N GLY A 124 2.11 -3.42 2.78
CA GLY A 124 2.32 -4.78 2.28
C GLY A 124 2.20 -5.83 3.39
N VAL A 125 2.80 -5.58 4.56
CA VAL A 125 2.64 -6.42 5.76
C VAL A 125 1.17 -6.47 6.20
N GLY A 126 0.47 -5.34 6.20
CA GLY A 126 -0.96 -5.29 6.47
C GLY A 126 -1.76 -6.19 5.51
N THR A 127 -1.45 -6.14 4.20
CA THR A 127 -2.10 -6.98 3.19
C THR A 127 -1.81 -8.47 3.42
N LEU A 128 -0.58 -8.82 3.74
CA LEU A 128 -0.19 -10.21 4.06
C LEU A 128 -0.99 -10.74 5.25
N VAL A 129 -1.02 -10.00 6.35
CA VAL A 129 -1.77 -10.37 7.55
C VAL A 129 -3.27 -10.46 7.26
N GLY A 130 -3.80 -9.51 6.48
CA GLY A 130 -5.20 -9.52 6.06
C GLY A 130 -5.58 -10.73 5.20
N LEU A 131 -4.68 -11.19 4.31
CA LEU A 131 -4.87 -12.41 3.51
C LEU A 131 -4.84 -13.67 4.39
N ILE A 132 -3.96 -13.74 5.37
CA ILE A 132 -3.89 -14.86 6.33
C ILE A 132 -5.18 -14.91 7.18
N ASP A 133 -5.67 -13.78 7.62
CA ASP A 133 -6.90 -13.68 8.43
C ASP A 133 -8.20 -13.84 7.60
N MET A 134 -8.13 -13.63 6.29
CA MET A 134 -9.28 -13.66 5.38
C MET A 134 -10.17 -14.89 5.53
N PRO A 135 -9.70 -16.15 5.57
CA PRO A 135 -10.56 -17.32 5.64
C PRO A 135 -11.38 -17.37 6.94
N PHE A 136 -10.81 -16.94 8.06
CA PHE A 136 -11.50 -16.87 9.34
C PHE A 136 -12.57 -15.80 9.34
N TRP A 137 -12.24 -14.63 8.80
CA TRP A 137 -13.16 -13.50 8.71
C TRP A 137 -14.34 -13.79 7.77
N VAL A 138 -14.10 -14.38 6.59
CA VAL A 138 -15.15 -14.75 5.63
C VAL A 138 -16.13 -15.75 6.24
N LYS A 139 -15.64 -16.75 7.00
CA LYS A 139 -16.49 -17.69 7.74
C LYS A 139 -17.39 -16.98 8.75
N LYS A 140 -16.85 -15.98 9.46
CA LYS A 140 -17.61 -15.20 10.45
C LYS A 140 -18.70 -14.35 9.79
N VAL A 141 -18.38 -13.67 8.68
CA VAL A 141 -19.32 -12.79 7.96
C VAL A 141 -20.45 -13.58 7.28
N LYS A 142 -20.17 -14.81 6.80
CA LYS A 142 -21.21 -15.67 6.19
C LYS A 142 -22.16 -16.31 7.20
N LYS A 143 -21.79 -16.31 8.49
CA LYS A 143 -22.64 -16.83 9.59
C LYS A 143 -23.52 -15.77 10.24
N ALA A 144 -23.22 -14.49 10.01
CA ALA A 144 -23.98 -13.34 10.51
C ALA A 144 -25.01 -12.87 9.50
#